data_13af07b47ab3e2029d7435348b425606
#
_entry.id   13af07b47ab3e2029d7435348b425606
#
_cell.length_a   1.000
_cell.length_b   1.000
_cell.length_c   1.000
_cell.angle_alpha   90.00
_cell.angle_beta   90.00
_cell.angle_gamma   90.00
#
_symmetry.space_group_name_H-M   'P 1'
#
loop_
_entity.id
_entity.type
_entity.pdbx_description
1 polymer ?
#
loop_
_entity_poly.entity_id
_entity_poly.type
_entity_poly.pdbx_seq_one_letter_code
_entity_poly.pdbx_strand_id
1 'polypeptide(L)'
;MRGKIVVITGASSGIGQVAAEKLAGMGARLVLVARDKARGEAALARLREIAPAASHTIHYGDLSRLAEMKRVASEIAAAEPCIDVLINNAGALFGFRQVTEDGLELTFATNHISYFVLTQGLLKSLQAAAPSRVISTSSDAHKGLKLDFNDLQSANKYRGFPVYGRSKLANILFTSELARRLAGSGVTANCLHPGFVATRFGDQSGGFFSYVVRAAKVFAISPEKGAETIVYLASSDEVANVSGKYFYKCRQATPTRQAQDDEAAKRLWSETAKLAAVGMD
;
A
#
# COMPACT_ATOMS: atom_id res chain seq x y z
N MET A 1 -4.87 19.20 6.87
CA MET A 1 -5.29 18.39 5.71
C MET A 1 -6.53 18.97 4.98
N ARG A 2 -7.03 20.13 5.41
CA ARG A 2 -8.20 20.78 4.77
C ARG A 2 -7.99 20.98 3.27
N GLY A 3 -8.98 20.60 2.47
CA GLY A 3 -8.95 20.69 1.01
C GLY A 3 -8.06 19.65 0.30
N LYS A 4 -7.36 18.79 1.04
CA LYS A 4 -6.50 17.75 0.48
C LYS A 4 -7.29 16.51 0.10
N ILE A 5 -7.00 15.94 -1.07
CA ILE A 5 -7.59 14.70 -1.57
C ILE A 5 -6.64 13.55 -1.26
N VAL A 6 -7.14 12.56 -0.54
CA VAL A 6 -6.37 11.38 -0.12
C VAL A 6 -7.02 10.12 -0.69
N VAL A 7 -6.32 9.43 -1.58
CA VAL A 7 -6.70 8.09 -2.04
C VAL A 7 -6.07 7.05 -1.13
N ILE A 8 -6.85 6.10 -0.62
CA ILE A 8 -6.35 5.04 0.25
C ILE A 8 -6.93 3.67 -0.11
N THR A 9 -6.04 2.68 -0.24
CA THR A 9 -6.43 1.29 -0.47
C THR A 9 -6.50 0.50 0.83
N GLY A 10 -7.45 -0.45 0.92
CA GLY A 10 -7.62 -1.28 2.11
C GLY A 10 -8.15 -0.51 3.33
N ALA A 11 -8.95 0.52 3.10
CA ALA A 11 -9.49 1.40 4.15
C ALA A 11 -10.77 0.87 4.82
N SER A 12 -11.26 -0.29 4.47
CA SER A 12 -12.47 -0.88 5.05
C SER A 12 -12.23 -1.69 6.33
N SER A 13 -11.00 -1.73 6.84
CA SER A 13 -10.65 -2.40 8.09
C SER A 13 -9.24 -2.04 8.58
N GLY A 14 -8.96 -2.33 9.86
CA GLY A 14 -7.62 -2.27 10.44
C GLY A 14 -6.96 -0.89 10.35
N ILE A 15 -5.64 -0.88 10.10
CA ILE A 15 -4.86 0.37 10.09
C ILE A 15 -5.28 1.34 8.98
N GLY A 16 -5.72 0.83 7.83
CA GLY A 16 -6.17 1.67 6.73
C GLY A 16 -7.46 2.41 7.07
N GLN A 17 -8.40 1.76 7.75
CA GLN A 17 -9.64 2.39 8.22
C GLN A 17 -9.32 3.48 9.24
N VAL A 18 -8.51 3.18 10.26
CA VAL A 18 -8.13 4.15 11.29
C VAL A 18 -7.36 5.34 10.67
N ALA A 19 -6.46 5.09 9.72
CA ALA A 19 -5.76 6.17 9.03
C ALA A 19 -6.74 7.07 8.25
N ALA A 20 -7.72 6.47 7.54
CA ALA A 20 -8.74 7.22 6.81
C ALA A 20 -9.59 8.09 7.75
N GLU A 21 -10.05 7.52 8.88
CA GLU A 21 -10.83 8.24 9.89
C GLU A 21 -10.05 9.41 10.50
N LYS A 22 -8.77 9.21 10.86
CA LYS A 22 -7.90 10.28 11.38
C LYS A 22 -7.68 11.39 10.35
N LEU A 23 -7.40 11.04 9.08
CA LEU A 23 -7.20 12.03 8.02
C LEU A 23 -8.48 12.80 7.69
N ALA A 24 -9.65 12.14 7.71
CA ALA A 24 -10.94 12.79 7.57
C ALA A 24 -11.18 13.80 8.72
N GLY A 25 -10.90 13.42 9.98
CA GLY A 25 -10.96 14.32 11.12
C GLY A 25 -10.02 15.53 11.03
N MET A 26 -8.94 15.42 10.25
CA MET A 26 -8.03 16.53 9.92
C MET A 26 -8.52 17.38 8.72
N GLY A 27 -9.71 17.08 8.18
CA GLY A 27 -10.36 17.81 7.09
C GLY A 27 -9.97 17.37 5.69
N ALA A 28 -9.35 16.19 5.52
CA ALA A 28 -9.10 15.63 4.20
C ALA A 28 -10.37 15.04 3.59
N ARG A 29 -10.49 15.12 2.27
CA ARG A 29 -11.47 14.35 1.48
C ARG A 29 -10.85 12.99 1.12
N LEU A 30 -11.53 11.92 1.46
CA LEU A 30 -11.08 10.55 1.27
C LEU A 30 -11.71 9.94 0.02
N VAL A 31 -10.89 9.28 -0.78
CA VAL A 31 -11.28 8.41 -1.89
C VAL A 31 -10.83 7.00 -1.50
N LEU A 32 -11.78 6.16 -1.12
CA LEU A 32 -11.50 4.81 -0.65
C LEU A 32 -11.43 3.82 -1.82
N VAL A 33 -10.56 2.83 -1.71
CA VAL A 33 -10.59 1.65 -2.57
C VAL A 33 -10.80 0.42 -1.70
N ALA A 34 -11.89 -0.32 -1.96
CA ALA A 34 -12.27 -1.51 -1.20
C ALA A 34 -12.75 -2.63 -2.12
N ARG A 35 -12.59 -3.89 -1.67
CA ARG A 35 -13.11 -5.07 -2.38
C ARG A 35 -14.54 -5.41 -1.95
N ASP A 36 -14.79 -5.36 -0.66
CA ASP A 36 -16.05 -5.77 -0.05
C ASP A 36 -17.00 -4.56 0.07
N LYS A 37 -18.16 -4.66 -0.57
CA LYS A 37 -19.12 -3.55 -0.64
C LYS A 37 -19.70 -3.21 0.73
N ALA A 38 -20.12 -4.20 1.52
CA ALA A 38 -20.76 -3.94 2.81
C ALA A 38 -19.79 -3.25 3.79
N ARG A 39 -18.55 -3.72 3.87
CA ARG A 39 -17.50 -3.08 4.70
C ARG A 39 -17.08 -1.71 4.16
N GLY A 40 -17.06 -1.55 2.86
CA GLY A 40 -16.76 -0.28 2.21
C GLY A 40 -17.81 0.78 2.53
N GLU A 41 -19.09 0.45 2.41
CA GLU A 41 -20.18 1.37 2.78
C GLU A 41 -20.17 1.72 4.27
N ALA A 42 -19.90 0.74 5.15
CA ALA A 42 -19.76 1.03 6.58
C ALA A 42 -18.61 1.98 6.88
N ALA A 43 -17.46 1.82 6.20
CA ALA A 43 -16.33 2.74 6.35
C ALA A 43 -16.67 4.14 5.81
N LEU A 44 -17.33 4.22 4.65
CA LEU A 44 -17.76 5.49 4.07
C LEU A 44 -18.77 6.22 4.96
N ALA A 45 -19.73 5.50 5.56
CA ALA A 45 -20.68 6.07 6.51
C ALA A 45 -19.97 6.71 7.72
N ARG A 46 -19.00 6.02 8.30
CA ARG A 46 -18.19 6.58 9.40
C ARG A 46 -17.43 7.85 9.00
N LEU A 47 -16.87 7.90 7.80
CA LEU A 47 -16.19 9.11 7.32
C LEU A 47 -17.16 10.29 7.18
N ARG A 48 -18.40 10.05 6.73
CA ARG A 48 -19.47 11.06 6.63
C ARG A 48 -19.90 11.58 8.01
N GLU A 49 -19.87 10.73 9.03
CA GLU A 49 -20.13 11.14 10.42
C GLU A 49 -18.98 12.03 10.97
N ILE A 50 -17.71 11.67 10.68
CA ILE A 50 -16.52 12.40 11.15
C ILE A 50 -16.37 13.73 10.44
N ALA A 51 -16.60 13.80 9.14
CA ALA A 51 -16.42 14.99 8.30
C ALA A 51 -17.57 15.15 7.29
N PRO A 52 -18.78 15.52 7.76
CA PRO A 52 -20.00 15.54 6.94
C PRO A 52 -19.94 16.53 5.77
N ALA A 53 -19.12 17.57 5.87
CA ALA A 53 -18.94 18.55 4.80
C ALA A 53 -18.01 18.06 3.68
N ALA A 54 -17.27 16.96 3.88
CA ALA A 54 -16.38 16.42 2.88
C ALA A 54 -17.09 15.36 2.02
N SER A 55 -17.02 15.51 0.71
CA SER A 55 -17.63 14.58 -0.26
C SER A 55 -16.76 13.33 -0.44
N HIS A 56 -16.66 12.49 0.61
CA HIS A 56 -15.93 11.23 0.54
C HIS A 56 -16.54 10.28 -0.48
N THR A 57 -15.70 9.57 -1.22
CA THR A 57 -16.11 8.61 -2.27
C THR A 57 -15.45 7.24 -2.06
N ILE A 58 -15.96 6.23 -2.74
CA ILE A 58 -15.43 4.87 -2.71
C ILE A 58 -15.50 4.24 -4.09
N HIS A 59 -14.43 3.56 -4.48
CA HIS A 59 -14.33 2.71 -5.66
C HIS A 59 -14.20 1.26 -5.22
N TYR A 60 -14.95 0.37 -5.87
CA TYR A 60 -14.90 -1.06 -5.59
C TYR A 60 -14.08 -1.79 -6.64
N GLY A 61 -13.13 -2.63 -6.21
CA GLY A 61 -12.33 -3.45 -7.11
C GLY A 61 -11.51 -4.49 -6.35
N ASP A 62 -11.31 -5.63 -6.98
CA ASP A 62 -10.41 -6.66 -6.48
C ASP A 62 -8.98 -6.37 -6.98
N LEU A 63 -8.17 -5.82 -6.09
CA LEU A 63 -6.78 -5.47 -6.36
C LEU A 63 -5.84 -6.69 -6.49
N SER A 64 -6.36 -7.90 -6.68
CA SER A 64 -5.61 -9.06 -7.12
C SER A 64 -5.66 -9.26 -8.64
N ARG A 65 -6.55 -8.53 -9.37
CA ARG A 65 -6.83 -8.67 -10.80
C ARG A 65 -6.35 -7.43 -11.55
N LEU A 66 -5.52 -7.60 -12.57
CA LEU A 66 -4.94 -6.48 -13.33
C LEU A 66 -6.00 -5.58 -13.97
N ALA A 67 -7.04 -6.18 -14.55
CA ALA A 67 -8.14 -5.42 -15.16
C ALA A 67 -8.81 -4.50 -14.13
N GLU A 68 -9.07 -5.00 -12.92
CA GLU A 68 -9.68 -4.23 -11.85
C GLU A 68 -8.76 -3.13 -11.30
N MET A 69 -7.46 -3.43 -11.13
CA MET A 69 -6.46 -2.42 -10.74
C MET A 69 -6.45 -1.24 -11.73
N LYS A 70 -6.41 -1.55 -13.04
CA LYS A 70 -6.39 -0.54 -14.12
C LYS A 70 -7.71 0.23 -14.19
N ARG A 71 -8.85 -0.46 -14.09
CA ARG A 71 -10.17 0.15 -14.09
C ARG A 71 -10.32 1.13 -12.92
N VAL A 72 -10.02 0.69 -11.71
CA VAL A 72 -10.10 1.53 -10.50
C VAL A 72 -9.18 2.75 -10.60
N ALA A 73 -7.94 2.57 -11.06
CA ALA A 73 -7.03 3.68 -11.28
C ALA A 73 -7.57 4.70 -12.30
N SER A 74 -8.12 4.20 -13.42
CA SER A 74 -8.71 5.05 -14.47
C SER A 74 -9.94 5.83 -13.98
N GLU A 75 -10.84 5.15 -13.24
CA GLU A 75 -12.03 5.79 -12.65
C GLU A 75 -11.65 6.89 -11.66
N ILE A 76 -10.67 6.62 -10.79
CA ILE A 76 -10.18 7.61 -9.83
C ILE A 76 -9.51 8.77 -10.56
N ALA A 77 -8.64 8.52 -11.54
CA ALA A 77 -7.97 9.57 -12.30
C ALA A 77 -8.95 10.47 -13.06
N ALA A 78 -10.05 9.90 -13.58
CA ALA A 78 -11.10 10.65 -14.27
C ALA A 78 -11.92 11.53 -13.29
N ALA A 79 -12.19 11.02 -12.07
CA ALA A 79 -12.94 11.73 -11.05
C ALA A 79 -12.09 12.75 -10.28
N GLU A 80 -10.78 12.49 -10.14
CA GLU A 80 -9.84 13.26 -9.33
C GLU A 80 -8.63 13.71 -10.16
N PRO A 81 -8.72 14.83 -10.85
CA PRO A 81 -7.60 15.35 -11.67
C PRO A 81 -6.39 15.77 -10.80
N CYS A 82 -6.60 16.05 -9.51
CA CYS A 82 -5.56 16.39 -8.55
C CYS A 82 -5.68 15.48 -7.32
N ILE A 83 -4.60 14.77 -6.96
CA ILE A 83 -4.52 13.89 -5.81
C ILE A 83 -3.32 14.31 -4.95
N ASP A 84 -3.57 14.74 -3.73
CA ASP A 84 -2.49 15.20 -2.83
C ASP A 84 -1.74 14.04 -2.17
N VAL A 85 -2.43 12.95 -1.85
CA VAL A 85 -1.82 11.79 -1.19
C VAL A 85 -2.40 10.49 -1.73
N LEU A 86 -1.53 9.56 -2.14
CA LEU A 86 -1.86 8.18 -2.42
C LEU A 86 -1.30 7.28 -1.32
N ILE A 87 -2.16 6.53 -0.64
CA ILE A 87 -1.78 5.57 0.40
C ILE A 87 -2.04 4.14 -0.12
N ASN A 88 -0.99 3.50 -0.58
CA ASN A 88 -0.95 2.09 -0.92
C ASN A 88 -0.85 1.27 0.38
N ASN A 89 -1.99 0.78 0.87
CA ASN A 89 -2.06 0.07 2.15
C ASN A 89 -2.71 -1.31 2.05
N ALA A 90 -3.54 -1.60 1.06
CA ALA A 90 -4.15 -2.91 0.88
C ALA A 90 -3.08 -4.01 0.85
N GLY A 91 -3.34 -5.13 1.53
CA GLY A 91 -2.42 -6.25 1.54
C GLY A 91 -2.99 -7.45 2.28
N ALA A 92 -2.49 -8.63 1.92
CA ALA A 92 -2.91 -9.90 2.50
C ALA A 92 -1.71 -10.85 2.62
N LEU A 93 -1.92 -11.91 3.40
CA LEU A 93 -1.02 -13.06 3.54
C LEU A 93 -1.83 -14.33 3.28
N PHE A 94 -1.36 -15.15 2.34
CA PHE A 94 -1.97 -16.43 2.01
C PHE A 94 -1.04 -17.57 2.43
N GLY A 95 -1.61 -18.61 3.06
CA GLY A 95 -0.85 -19.75 3.60
C GLY A 95 -0.34 -20.70 2.51
N PHE A 96 -1.00 -20.74 1.37
CA PHE A 96 -0.70 -21.60 0.22
C PHE A 96 -0.71 -20.79 -1.07
N ARG A 97 -0.01 -21.30 -2.08
CA ARG A 97 0.10 -20.64 -3.37
C ARG A 97 -1.23 -20.64 -4.11
N GLN A 98 -1.66 -19.48 -4.51
CA GLN A 98 -2.79 -19.26 -5.41
C GLN A 98 -2.31 -18.40 -6.57
N VAL A 99 -2.92 -18.59 -7.72
CA VAL A 99 -2.62 -17.85 -8.95
C VAL A 99 -3.88 -17.13 -9.39
N THR A 100 -3.75 -15.86 -9.73
CA THR A 100 -4.86 -15.06 -10.26
C THR A 100 -5.18 -15.47 -11.70
N GLU A 101 -6.29 -14.98 -12.24
CA GLU A 101 -6.64 -15.18 -13.66
C GLU A 101 -5.59 -14.60 -14.63
N ASP A 102 -4.82 -13.61 -14.17
CA ASP A 102 -3.72 -13.00 -14.93
C ASP A 102 -2.41 -13.83 -14.86
N GLY A 103 -2.41 -15.01 -14.21
CA GLY A 103 -1.21 -15.84 -14.02
C GLY A 103 -0.27 -15.35 -12.93
N LEU A 104 -0.66 -14.39 -12.09
CA LEU A 104 0.16 -13.82 -11.03
C LEU A 104 -0.04 -14.55 -9.70
N GLU A 105 1.04 -14.69 -8.91
CA GLU A 105 0.91 -15.17 -7.53
C GLU A 105 0.13 -14.16 -6.69
N LEU A 106 -0.88 -14.66 -5.97
CA LEU A 106 -1.92 -13.84 -5.34
C LEU A 106 -1.39 -12.86 -4.29
N THR A 107 -0.37 -13.24 -3.50
CA THR A 107 0.24 -12.33 -2.51
C THR A 107 1.03 -11.22 -3.22
N PHE A 108 1.80 -11.58 -4.23
CA PHE A 108 2.60 -10.63 -5.01
C PHE A 108 1.69 -9.68 -5.80
N ALA A 109 0.63 -10.19 -6.42
CA ALA A 109 -0.37 -9.38 -7.12
C ALA A 109 -1.02 -8.36 -6.18
N THR A 110 -1.56 -8.84 -5.04
CA THR A 110 -2.31 -8.00 -4.10
C THR A 110 -1.41 -6.98 -3.38
N ASN A 111 -0.19 -7.38 -2.96
CA ASN A 111 0.64 -6.56 -2.07
C ASN A 111 1.60 -5.63 -2.82
N HIS A 112 1.98 -5.97 -4.07
CA HIS A 112 3.02 -5.24 -4.81
C HIS A 112 2.55 -4.76 -6.18
N ILE A 113 2.06 -5.65 -7.06
CA ILE A 113 1.61 -5.26 -8.40
C ILE A 113 0.51 -4.19 -8.31
N SER A 114 -0.43 -4.33 -7.37
CA SER A 114 -1.50 -3.35 -7.17
C SER A 114 -0.95 -1.96 -6.82
N TYR A 115 0.08 -1.87 -5.99
CA TYR A 115 0.72 -0.60 -5.64
C TYR A 115 1.36 0.04 -6.86
N PHE A 116 2.05 -0.77 -7.67
CA PHE A 116 2.66 -0.31 -8.90
C PHE A 116 1.60 0.21 -9.88
N VAL A 117 0.58 -0.59 -10.20
CA VAL A 117 -0.45 -0.25 -11.19
C VAL A 117 -1.26 0.98 -10.77
N LEU A 118 -1.70 1.04 -9.51
CA LEU A 118 -2.43 2.21 -9.01
C LEU A 118 -1.57 3.47 -9.01
N THR A 119 -0.30 3.37 -8.59
CA THR A 119 0.60 4.53 -8.60
C THR A 119 0.83 5.04 -10.01
N GLN A 120 1.09 4.15 -10.97
CA GLN A 120 1.27 4.54 -12.38
C GLN A 120 0.00 5.15 -12.98
N GLY A 121 -1.15 4.55 -12.72
CA GLY A 121 -2.43 5.06 -13.23
C GLY A 121 -2.86 6.41 -12.65
N LEU A 122 -2.39 6.74 -11.44
CA LEU A 122 -2.71 8.00 -10.74
C LEU A 122 -1.58 9.03 -10.80
N LEU A 123 -0.47 8.72 -11.49
CA LEU A 123 0.74 9.55 -11.45
C LEU A 123 0.48 10.96 -11.98
N LYS A 124 -0.28 11.12 -13.05
CA LYS A 124 -0.61 12.44 -13.61
C LYS A 124 -1.41 13.29 -12.61
N SER A 125 -2.38 12.71 -11.92
CA SER A 125 -3.16 13.42 -10.89
C SER A 125 -2.31 13.78 -9.66
N LEU A 126 -1.33 12.94 -9.28
CA LEU A 126 -0.36 13.25 -8.23
C LEU A 126 0.57 14.40 -8.64
N GLN A 127 1.07 14.40 -9.88
CA GLN A 127 1.92 15.48 -10.40
C GLN A 127 1.15 16.79 -10.51
N ALA A 128 -0.12 16.75 -10.92
CA ALA A 128 -0.98 17.92 -11.03
C ALA A 128 -1.27 18.59 -9.66
N ALA A 129 -1.24 17.82 -8.57
CA ALA A 129 -1.42 18.31 -7.20
C ALA A 129 -0.10 18.65 -6.48
N ALA A 130 1.04 18.59 -7.16
CA ALA A 130 2.34 18.80 -6.49
C ALA A 130 2.37 20.11 -5.67
N PRO A 131 2.87 20.09 -4.42
CA PRO A 131 3.54 18.99 -3.75
C PRO A 131 2.57 17.90 -3.26
N SER A 132 2.84 16.64 -3.67
CA SER A 132 2.02 15.48 -3.35
C SER A 132 2.85 14.31 -2.82
N ARG A 133 2.18 13.27 -2.31
CA ARG A 133 2.86 12.18 -1.57
C ARG A 133 2.34 10.80 -1.98
N VAL A 134 3.25 9.85 -2.17
CA VAL A 134 2.94 8.42 -2.26
C VAL A 134 3.47 7.71 -1.02
N ILE A 135 2.60 6.94 -0.35
CA ILE A 135 2.93 6.21 0.87
C ILE A 135 2.66 4.73 0.65
N SER A 136 3.67 3.89 0.85
CA SER A 136 3.56 2.44 0.67
C SER A 136 3.70 1.69 1.99
N THR A 137 2.74 0.84 2.32
CA THR A 137 2.80 0.00 3.52
C THR A 137 3.65 -1.24 3.28
N SER A 138 4.79 -1.30 3.94
CA SER A 138 5.68 -2.45 4.03
C SER A 138 5.51 -3.21 5.34
N SER A 139 6.50 -3.99 5.76
CA SER A 139 6.51 -4.76 7.01
C SER A 139 7.93 -5.14 7.41
N ASP A 140 8.18 -5.31 8.70
CA ASP A 140 9.40 -5.93 9.24
C ASP A 140 9.60 -7.39 8.78
N ALA A 141 8.56 -8.03 8.23
CA ALA A 141 8.66 -9.34 7.59
C ALA A 141 9.63 -9.39 6.40
N HIS A 142 10.08 -8.24 5.87
CA HIS A 142 11.11 -8.16 4.83
C HIS A 142 12.50 -8.57 5.33
N LYS A 143 12.74 -8.52 6.64
CA LYS A 143 14.05 -8.79 7.25
C LYS A 143 14.51 -10.22 6.98
N GLY A 144 15.79 -10.38 6.65
CA GLY A 144 16.39 -11.69 6.34
C GLY A 144 16.01 -12.29 4.98
N LEU A 145 15.25 -11.56 4.16
CA LEU A 145 14.80 -12.02 2.85
C LEU A 145 15.50 -11.26 1.71
N LYS A 146 15.53 -11.91 0.54
CA LYS A 146 15.93 -11.32 -0.75
C LYS A 146 14.94 -11.71 -1.82
N LEU A 147 14.83 -10.90 -2.87
CA LEU A 147 14.05 -11.26 -4.06
C LEU A 147 14.81 -12.32 -4.87
N ASP A 148 14.08 -13.30 -5.34
CA ASP A 148 14.54 -14.22 -6.37
C ASP A 148 13.93 -13.79 -7.70
N PHE A 149 14.73 -13.14 -8.52
CA PHE A 149 14.29 -12.66 -9.83
C PHE A 149 14.04 -13.76 -10.86
N ASN A 150 14.51 -14.98 -10.58
CA ASN A 150 14.22 -16.16 -11.41
C ASN A 150 12.90 -16.82 -10.99
N ASP A 151 12.39 -16.48 -9.80
CA ASP A 151 11.13 -17.01 -9.27
C ASP A 151 10.38 -15.96 -8.41
N LEU A 152 10.11 -14.77 -8.96
CA LEU A 152 9.31 -13.73 -8.31
C LEU A 152 7.91 -14.22 -7.94
N GLN A 153 7.36 -15.15 -8.72
CA GLN A 153 6.03 -15.72 -8.54
C GLN A 153 6.00 -16.90 -7.56
N SER A 154 7.14 -17.27 -6.94
CA SER A 154 7.26 -18.36 -5.98
C SER A 154 6.65 -19.68 -6.50
N ALA A 155 6.89 -20.00 -7.78
CA ALA A 155 6.36 -21.16 -8.45
C ALA A 155 7.03 -22.46 -7.97
N ASN A 156 8.34 -22.42 -7.72
CA ASN A 156 9.13 -23.59 -7.35
C ASN A 156 8.99 -23.96 -5.88
N LYS A 157 8.88 -22.96 -4.98
CA LYS A 157 8.78 -23.20 -3.53
C LYS A 157 7.96 -22.11 -2.87
N TYR A 158 6.78 -22.47 -2.41
CA TYR A 158 5.89 -21.56 -1.69
C TYR A 158 5.94 -21.78 -0.17
N ARG A 159 6.14 -20.69 0.56
CA ARG A 159 5.93 -20.61 2.00
C ARG A 159 5.28 -19.26 2.29
N GLY A 160 4.05 -19.24 2.81
CA GLY A 160 3.22 -18.03 2.90
C GLY A 160 3.92 -16.83 3.55
N PHE A 161 4.55 -17.01 4.72
CA PHE A 161 5.21 -15.91 5.42
C PHE A 161 6.46 -15.37 4.68
N PRO A 162 7.40 -16.18 4.18
CA PRO A 162 8.48 -15.71 3.31
C PRO A 162 8.00 -15.02 2.02
N VAL A 163 6.93 -15.53 1.38
CA VAL A 163 6.35 -14.89 0.18
C VAL A 163 5.77 -13.52 0.52
N TYR A 164 5.01 -13.44 1.61
CA TYR A 164 4.55 -12.16 2.15
C TYR A 164 5.71 -11.21 2.44
N GLY A 165 6.75 -11.66 3.13
CA GLY A 165 7.92 -10.85 3.44
C GLY A 165 8.64 -10.36 2.19
N ARG A 166 8.75 -11.19 1.13
CA ARG A 166 9.29 -10.76 -0.18
C ARG A 166 8.42 -9.71 -0.85
N SER A 167 7.09 -9.82 -0.76
CA SER A 167 6.20 -8.77 -1.29
C SER A 167 6.40 -7.43 -0.55
N LYS A 168 6.72 -7.48 0.75
CA LYS A 168 7.00 -6.28 1.55
C LYS A 168 8.41 -5.71 1.31
N LEU A 169 9.38 -6.55 1.00
CA LEU A 169 10.69 -6.13 0.48
C LEU A 169 10.52 -5.42 -0.88
N ALA A 170 9.71 -6.00 -1.77
CA ALA A 170 9.40 -5.41 -3.06
C ALA A 170 8.79 -4.00 -2.91
N ASN A 171 7.94 -3.76 -1.91
CA ASN A 171 7.37 -2.43 -1.66
C ASN A 171 8.42 -1.39 -1.21
N ILE A 172 9.46 -1.78 -0.47
CA ILE A 172 10.56 -0.87 -0.11
C ILE A 172 11.37 -0.52 -1.36
N LEU A 173 11.77 -1.52 -2.15
CA LEU A 173 12.52 -1.34 -3.38
C LEU A 173 11.75 -0.51 -4.42
N PHE A 174 10.45 -0.80 -4.59
CA PHE A 174 9.54 -0.01 -5.43
C PHE A 174 9.52 1.45 -5.01
N THR A 175 9.37 1.72 -3.70
CA THR A 175 9.31 3.09 -3.19
C THR A 175 10.61 3.85 -3.42
N SER A 176 11.76 3.19 -3.24
CA SER A 176 13.07 3.77 -3.52
C SER A 176 13.24 4.13 -4.99
N GLU A 177 12.87 3.21 -5.90
CA GLU A 177 12.93 3.44 -7.34
C GLU A 177 11.95 4.53 -7.78
N LEU A 178 10.71 4.52 -7.25
CA LEU A 178 9.71 5.54 -7.52
C LEU A 178 10.20 6.92 -7.11
N ALA A 179 10.78 7.06 -5.90
CA ALA A 179 11.34 8.32 -5.43
C ALA A 179 12.44 8.86 -6.36
N ARG A 180 13.29 7.96 -6.89
CA ARG A 180 14.35 8.32 -7.83
C ARG A 180 13.81 8.80 -9.17
N ARG A 181 12.78 8.14 -9.69
CA ARG A 181 12.11 8.51 -10.94
C ARG A 181 11.33 9.82 -10.84
N LEU A 182 10.79 10.13 -9.65
CA LEU A 182 10.02 11.33 -9.38
C LEU A 182 10.86 12.52 -8.87
N ALA A 183 12.18 12.41 -8.88
CA ALA A 183 13.05 13.49 -8.45
C ALA A 183 12.77 14.76 -9.27
N GLY A 184 12.53 15.88 -8.60
CA GLY A 184 12.22 17.17 -9.21
C GLY A 184 10.75 17.37 -9.66
N SER A 185 9.90 16.33 -9.55
CA SER A 185 8.48 16.44 -9.96
C SER A 185 7.58 17.08 -8.90
N GLY A 186 8.07 17.30 -7.69
CA GLY A 186 7.26 17.72 -6.54
C GLY A 186 6.45 16.59 -5.88
N VAL A 187 6.57 15.35 -6.36
CA VAL A 187 5.94 14.17 -5.76
C VAL A 187 6.97 13.43 -4.91
N THR A 188 6.69 13.22 -3.62
CA THR A 188 7.52 12.42 -2.74
C THR A 188 6.98 11.00 -2.58
N ALA A 189 7.85 10.01 -2.41
CA ALA A 189 7.46 8.62 -2.19
C ALA A 189 8.21 8.04 -0.98
N ASN A 190 7.46 7.57 0.03
CA ASN A 190 8.03 6.97 1.22
C ASN A 190 7.31 5.67 1.58
N CYS A 191 7.98 4.79 2.30
CA CYS A 191 7.36 3.58 2.80
C CYS A 191 7.51 3.47 4.33
N LEU A 192 6.66 2.64 4.91
CA LEU A 192 6.65 2.42 6.35
C LEU A 192 6.39 0.95 6.67
N HIS A 193 6.73 0.57 7.91
CA HIS A 193 6.12 -0.58 8.54
C HIS A 193 5.30 -0.13 9.77
N PRO A 194 4.07 -0.65 9.93
CA PRO A 194 3.16 -0.18 10.98
C PRO A 194 3.45 -0.75 12.36
N GLY A 195 4.38 -1.69 12.49
CA GLY A 195 4.54 -2.56 13.65
C GLY A 195 3.76 -3.88 13.47
N PHE A 196 3.78 -4.72 14.49
CA PHE A 196 2.95 -5.92 14.53
C PHE A 196 1.57 -5.55 15.07
N VAL A 197 0.59 -5.42 14.18
CA VAL A 197 -0.74 -4.87 14.50
C VAL A 197 -1.78 -5.96 14.64
N ALA A 198 -2.65 -5.85 15.66
CA ALA A 198 -3.81 -6.72 15.86
C ALA A 198 -4.91 -6.39 14.85
N THR A 199 -4.77 -6.87 13.62
CA THR A 199 -5.81 -6.73 12.58
C THR A 199 -6.31 -8.12 12.14
N ARG A 200 -7.30 -8.15 11.24
CA ARG A 200 -7.74 -9.39 10.57
C ARG A 200 -6.71 -9.96 9.59
N PHE A 201 -5.52 -9.38 9.60
CA PHE A 201 -4.40 -9.81 8.78
C PHE A 201 -4.01 -11.26 9.14
N GLY A 202 -3.95 -12.13 8.14
CA GLY A 202 -3.65 -13.55 8.34
C GLY A 202 -4.87 -14.45 8.67
N ASP A 203 -6.07 -13.91 8.87
CA ASP A 203 -7.27 -14.73 9.09
C ASP A 203 -7.60 -15.60 7.86
N GLN A 204 -7.12 -15.22 6.68
CA GLN A 204 -7.26 -15.98 5.42
C GLN A 204 -6.09 -16.96 5.16
N SER A 205 -5.10 -17.04 6.07
CA SER A 205 -3.90 -17.87 5.86
C SER A 205 -4.18 -19.39 5.92
N GLY A 206 -5.30 -19.81 6.56
CA GLY A 206 -5.69 -21.21 6.68
C GLY A 206 -4.77 -22.06 7.57
N GLY A 207 -5.26 -23.23 8.03
CA GLY A 207 -4.47 -24.23 8.75
C GLY A 207 -3.87 -23.79 10.09
N PHE A 208 -2.85 -24.51 10.54
CA PHE A 208 -2.15 -24.27 11.82
C PHE A 208 -1.58 -22.85 11.94
N PHE A 209 -1.18 -22.23 10.81
CA PHE A 209 -0.60 -20.89 10.81
C PHE A 209 -1.60 -19.81 11.28
N SER A 210 -2.90 -19.99 11.04
CA SER A 210 -3.93 -19.07 11.56
C SER A 210 -3.99 -19.04 13.08
N TYR A 211 -3.77 -20.18 13.74
CA TYR A 211 -3.69 -20.27 15.22
C TYR A 211 -2.45 -19.56 15.75
N VAL A 212 -1.30 -19.70 15.09
CA VAL A 212 -0.06 -19.00 15.47
C VAL A 212 -0.22 -17.49 15.34
N VAL A 213 -0.79 -17.01 14.24
CA VAL A 213 -1.08 -15.58 14.04
C VAL A 213 -2.08 -15.07 15.08
N ARG A 214 -3.10 -15.85 15.40
CA ARG A 214 -4.10 -15.50 16.43
C ARG A 214 -3.51 -15.43 17.83
N ALA A 215 -2.63 -16.36 18.21
CA ALA A 215 -1.90 -16.31 19.48
C ALA A 215 -0.95 -15.12 19.57
N ALA A 216 -0.26 -14.80 18.46
CA ALA A 216 0.65 -13.67 18.39
C ALA A 216 -0.08 -12.30 18.47
N LYS A 217 -1.38 -12.24 18.14
CA LYS A 217 -2.19 -11.00 18.27
C LYS A 217 -2.28 -10.47 19.71
N VAL A 218 -2.00 -11.28 20.72
CA VAL A 218 -1.94 -10.83 22.14
C VAL A 218 -0.80 -9.82 22.37
N PHE A 219 0.28 -9.92 21.61
CA PHE A 219 1.42 -9.00 21.66
C PHE A 219 1.38 -7.90 20.58
N ALA A 220 0.29 -7.83 19.83
CA ALA A 220 0.16 -6.88 18.75
C ALA A 220 -0.26 -5.50 19.27
N ILE A 221 0.26 -4.45 18.63
CA ILE A 221 -0.19 -3.08 18.90
C ILE A 221 -1.60 -2.85 18.33
N SER A 222 -2.30 -1.86 18.88
CA SER A 222 -3.64 -1.51 18.38
C SER A 222 -3.59 -0.95 16.95
N PRO A 223 -4.69 -1.02 16.18
CA PRO A 223 -4.78 -0.39 14.87
C PRO A 223 -4.51 1.12 14.88
N GLU A 224 -4.88 1.81 15.97
CA GLU A 224 -4.64 3.25 16.16
C GLU A 224 -3.15 3.57 16.16
N LYS A 225 -2.36 2.75 16.89
CA LYS A 225 -0.91 2.86 16.97
C LYS A 225 -0.25 2.50 15.63
N GLY A 226 -0.78 1.48 14.95
CA GLY A 226 -0.32 1.06 13.62
C GLY A 226 -0.55 2.13 12.54
N ALA A 227 -1.62 2.90 12.65
CA ALA A 227 -1.97 3.95 11.71
C ALA A 227 -1.16 5.25 11.88
N GLU A 228 -0.52 5.48 13.04
CA GLU A 228 0.19 6.74 13.35
C GLU A 228 1.22 7.11 12.28
N THR A 229 2.05 6.15 11.85
CA THR A 229 3.09 6.44 10.85
C THR A 229 2.50 6.72 9.46
N ILE A 230 1.36 6.11 9.11
CA ILE A 230 0.64 6.43 7.87
C ILE A 230 0.16 7.88 7.90
N VAL A 231 -0.51 8.26 8.99
CA VAL A 231 -1.02 9.63 9.18
C VAL A 231 0.11 10.66 9.21
N TYR A 232 1.19 10.37 9.93
CA TYR A 232 2.39 11.21 9.98
C TYR A 232 2.96 11.47 8.58
N LEU A 233 3.18 10.42 7.78
CA LEU A 233 3.70 10.56 6.43
C LEU A 233 2.74 11.31 5.49
N ALA A 234 1.42 11.17 5.72
CA ALA A 234 0.42 11.84 4.92
C ALA A 234 0.27 13.33 5.25
N SER A 235 0.51 13.73 6.51
CA SER A 235 0.09 15.06 7.00
C SER A 235 1.20 15.93 7.58
N SER A 236 2.32 15.36 8.06
CA SER A 236 3.36 16.16 8.72
C SER A 236 4.19 16.99 7.75
N ASP A 237 4.46 18.23 8.10
CA ASP A 237 5.35 19.12 7.35
C ASP A 237 6.84 18.71 7.49
N GLU A 238 7.20 17.99 8.56
CA GLU A 238 8.56 17.49 8.79
C GLU A 238 9.05 16.57 7.68
N VAL A 239 8.13 15.91 6.97
CA VAL A 239 8.44 14.97 5.88
C VAL A 239 7.99 15.47 4.51
N ALA A 240 7.60 16.74 4.38
CA ALA A 240 7.10 17.30 3.14
C ALA A 240 8.07 17.11 1.96
N ASN A 241 9.37 17.27 2.22
CA ASN A 241 10.45 17.15 1.22
C ASN A 241 11.28 15.87 1.37
N VAL A 242 10.83 14.91 2.20
CA VAL A 242 11.53 13.64 2.40
C VAL A 242 11.00 12.63 1.39
N SER A 243 11.90 12.01 0.63
CA SER A 243 11.55 11.01 -0.38
C SER A 243 12.52 9.82 -0.38
N GLY A 244 12.02 8.64 -0.75
CA GLY A 244 12.82 7.40 -0.84
C GLY A 244 13.17 6.78 0.51
N LYS A 245 12.46 7.14 1.59
CA LYS A 245 12.83 6.70 2.95
C LYS A 245 11.84 5.68 3.51
N TYR A 246 12.38 4.88 4.45
CA TYR A 246 11.63 3.88 5.21
C TYR A 246 11.38 4.39 6.63
N PHE A 247 10.17 4.21 7.14
CA PHE A 247 9.73 4.77 8.42
C PHE A 247 9.18 3.71 9.38
N TYR A 248 9.43 3.93 10.66
CA TYR A 248 8.84 3.21 11.78
C TYR A 248 8.60 4.14 12.96
N LYS A 249 7.42 4.08 13.59
CA LYS A 249 7.04 4.93 14.73
C LYS A 249 7.29 6.42 14.46
N CYS A 250 6.84 6.91 13.31
CA CYS A 250 6.97 8.30 12.85
C CYS A 250 8.42 8.79 12.75
N ARG A 251 9.39 7.88 12.61
CA ARG A 251 10.81 8.22 12.47
C ARG A 251 11.41 7.47 11.28
N GLN A 252 12.35 8.11 10.60
CA GLN A 252 13.13 7.43 9.59
C GLN A 252 13.90 6.26 10.23
N ALA A 253 13.85 5.11 9.59
CA ALA A 253 14.52 3.88 10.00
C ALA A 253 15.36 3.33 8.84
N THR A 254 16.36 2.54 9.16
CA THR A 254 17.21 1.89 8.14
C THR A 254 16.63 0.51 7.83
N PRO A 255 16.18 0.26 6.59
CA PRO A 255 15.76 -1.07 6.18
C PRO A 255 16.98 -1.99 5.99
N THR A 256 16.76 -3.28 5.69
CA THR A 256 17.86 -4.23 5.45
C THR A 256 18.72 -3.84 4.24
N ARG A 257 19.96 -4.38 4.17
CA ARG A 257 20.84 -4.15 3.03
C ARG A 257 20.19 -4.53 1.69
N GLN A 258 19.41 -5.62 1.66
CA GLN A 258 18.68 -6.06 0.46
C GLN A 258 17.59 -5.06 0.04
N ALA A 259 17.02 -4.33 0.98
CA ALA A 259 16.03 -3.31 0.71
C ALA A 259 16.64 -1.94 0.29
N GLN A 260 17.97 -1.84 0.30
CA GLN A 260 18.76 -0.68 -0.14
C GLN A 260 19.53 -0.96 -1.44
N ASP A 261 19.23 -2.08 -2.10
CA ASP A 261 19.89 -2.50 -3.34
C ASP A 261 19.22 -1.79 -4.54
N ASP A 262 19.88 -0.77 -5.07
CA ASP A 262 19.38 0.04 -6.18
C ASP A 262 19.26 -0.74 -7.49
N GLU A 263 20.15 -1.69 -7.74
CA GLU A 263 20.06 -2.53 -8.95
C GLU A 263 18.88 -3.51 -8.85
N ALA A 264 18.65 -4.08 -7.66
CA ALA A 264 17.45 -4.88 -7.40
C ALA A 264 16.17 -4.04 -7.55
N ALA A 265 16.18 -2.76 -7.11
CA ALA A 265 15.03 -1.86 -7.25
C ALA A 265 14.71 -1.55 -8.72
N LYS A 266 15.72 -1.23 -9.54
CA LYS A 266 15.57 -1.00 -11.00
C LYS A 266 15.08 -2.27 -11.71
N ARG A 267 15.67 -3.42 -11.40
CA ARG A 267 15.26 -4.71 -11.98
C ARG A 267 13.83 -5.06 -11.61
N LEU A 268 13.45 -4.89 -10.33
CA LEU A 268 12.09 -5.12 -9.87
C LEU A 268 11.09 -4.24 -10.61
N TRP A 269 11.40 -2.95 -10.79
CA TRP A 269 10.55 -2.04 -11.55
C TRP A 269 10.27 -2.56 -12.95
N SER A 270 11.32 -2.92 -13.68
CA SER A 270 11.21 -3.45 -15.06
C SER A 270 10.41 -4.76 -15.12
N GLU A 271 10.67 -5.69 -14.21
CA GLU A 271 9.93 -6.96 -14.17
C GLU A 271 8.46 -6.75 -13.77
N THR A 272 8.19 -5.83 -12.81
CA THR A 272 6.83 -5.50 -12.42
C THR A 272 6.06 -4.82 -13.55
N ALA A 273 6.68 -3.90 -14.29
CA ALA A 273 6.05 -3.26 -15.45
C ALA A 273 5.66 -4.27 -16.53
N LYS A 274 6.52 -5.24 -16.83
CA LYS A 274 6.22 -6.35 -17.76
C LYS A 274 5.03 -7.17 -17.27
N LEU A 275 5.05 -7.62 -16.01
CA LEU A 275 3.98 -8.41 -15.41
C LEU A 275 2.64 -7.67 -15.37
N ALA A 276 2.68 -6.38 -15.12
CA ALA A 276 1.49 -5.53 -15.09
C ALA A 276 1.00 -5.09 -16.47
N ALA A 277 1.78 -5.35 -17.54
CA ALA A 277 1.55 -4.82 -18.88
C ALA A 277 1.25 -3.29 -18.85
N VAL A 278 2.12 -2.56 -18.17
CA VAL A 278 2.10 -1.09 -18.03
C VAL A 278 3.34 -0.53 -18.70
N GLY A 279 3.21 0.60 -19.41
CA GLY A 279 4.36 1.30 -19.99
C GLY A 279 5.42 1.67 -18.95
N MET A 280 6.66 1.79 -19.38
CA MET A 280 7.81 2.09 -18.51
C MET A 280 8.17 3.59 -18.51
N ASP A 281 7.23 4.45 -18.89
CA ASP A 281 7.42 5.91 -19.02
C ASP A 281 7.72 6.58 -17.68
#